data_4cd81018dd93a0a853c70ab9f0fe0988
#
_entry.id   4cd81018dd93a0a853c70ab9f0fe0988
#
_cell.length_a   1.000
_cell.length_b   1.000
_cell.length_c   1.000
_cell.angle_alpha   90.00
_cell.angle_beta   90.00
_cell.angle_gamma   90.00
#
_symmetry.space_group_name_H-M   'P 1'
#
loop_
_entity.id
_entity.type
_entity.pdbx_description
1 polymer ?
#
loop_
_entity_poly.entity_id
_entity_poly.type
_entity_poly.pdbx_seq_one_letter_code
_entity_poly.pdbx_strand_id
1 'polypeptide(L)'
;MDHARPYLAPSRPFDLSRHRYLEPIYADSAREAVYMKAGQVGISEYLISWILWSADERKATGLYVFPTDTHVSDFSAARLGPAIEPGVSQYLAGIVVAGSTGGQRGADRVTLKRIRDRFIYFRGAQVSKDGRAPQLRSIDADALVLDEYDEMDAAAPPLARERLGHSGIAETRIASTPTYSGVGVHALYLASDQRAWHVACPHCGSRQPLEIGDLVTAWDPLGRPSEWHGKGADPFLACRKCAKPLDRGALGEWVPAYPDRPVHGYHISRLFTAYRPLAELLESLSSLDENKRQQAYNQGLGLPYRSPTALALSDEILDACRREYALGRPPKTDTFCGVDVGSVLHVVIRERVGDDLEQRYAGMLTTFDQLEQICKQYRVAKLVIDALPETRSARKFQAGQKRGMVWLAYYVNQAVGSKKEDPRDWNAKEGAVNMDRTRTLDETLGKFLAASQGEPGSTLPASARAMRDYYAHLKAPERVLRRTEDGTQVPAYIESGPDHFAHAENYCAAAAACPYGVGWARGAG
;
A
#
# COMPACT_ATOMS: atom_id res chain seq x y z
N MET A 1 -19.90 -27.16 6.78
CA MET A 1 -20.15 -25.81 7.37
C MET A 1 -21.62 -25.53 7.52
N ASP A 2 -22.48 -25.85 6.56
CA ASP A 2 -23.92 -25.53 6.58
C ASP A 2 -24.65 -26.12 7.78
N HIS A 3 -24.28 -27.33 8.22
CA HIS A 3 -24.86 -27.96 9.41
C HIS A 3 -24.43 -27.29 10.72
N ALA A 4 -23.21 -26.75 10.76
CA ALA A 4 -22.66 -26.13 11.97
C ALA A 4 -23.16 -24.70 12.15
N ARG A 5 -23.48 -24.00 11.05
CA ARG A 5 -23.85 -22.59 11.06
C ARG A 5 -25.01 -22.30 10.09
N PRO A 6 -26.23 -22.78 10.38
CA PRO A 6 -27.39 -22.63 9.47
C PRO A 6 -27.85 -21.17 9.32
N TYR A 7 -27.51 -20.29 10.28
CA TYR A 7 -27.83 -18.86 10.27
C TYR A 7 -26.60 -18.01 10.56
N LEU A 8 -26.54 -16.82 9.96
CA LEU A 8 -25.54 -15.79 10.25
C LEU A 8 -25.92 -14.96 11.49
N ALA A 9 -27.22 -14.79 11.71
CA ALA A 9 -27.83 -14.10 12.83
C ALA A 9 -29.28 -14.62 12.98
N PRO A 10 -30.01 -14.35 14.08
CA PRO A 10 -31.43 -14.65 14.17
C PRO A 10 -32.18 -14.13 12.94
N SER A 11 -32.98 -14.94 12.30
CA SER A 11 -33.70 -14.62 11.05
C SER A 11 -32.87 -14.36 9.77
N ARG A 12 -31.55 -14.56 9.78
CA ARG A 12 -30.71 -14.42 8.59
C ARG A 12 -30.05 -15.76 8.23
N PRO A 13 -30.65 -16.54 7.31
CA PRO A 13 -30.08 -17.82 6.89
C PRO A 13 -28.68 -17.66 6.31
N PHE A 14 -27.84 -18.68 6.50
CA PHE A 14 -26.60 -18.82 5.77
C PHE A 14 -26.91 -19.22 4.32
N ASP A 15 -26.66 -18.30 3.39
CA ASP A 15 -26.95 -18.48 1.97
C ASP A 15 -25.85 -17.90 1.10
N LEU A 16 -25.23 -18.74 0.29
CA LEU A 16 -24.18 -18.37 -0.67
C LEU A 16 -24.72 -18.08 -2.08
N SER A 17 -26.04 -18.20 -2.31
CA SER A 17 -26.63 -18.00 -3.65
C SER A 17 -26.30 -16.65 -4.28
N ARG A 18 -26.14 -15.61 -3.45
CA ARG A 18 -25.73 -14.26 -3.87
C ARG A 18 -24.22 -14.00 -3.77
N HIS A 19 -23.44 -15.00 -3.30
CA HIS A 19 -22.00 -14.94 -3.07
C HIS A 19 -21.31 -16.19 -3.60
N ARG A 20 -21.66 -16.62 -4.80
CA ARG A 20 -21.21 -17.86 -5.41
C ARG A 20 -19.68 -17.98 -5.48
N TYR A 21 -18.97 -16.86 -5.57
CA TYR A 21 -17.53 -16.82 -5.54
C TYR A 21 -16.91 -17.28 -4.20
N LEU A 22 -17.70 -17.33 -3.12
CA LEU A 22 -17.26 -17.86 -1.82
C LEU A 22 -17.30 -19.39 -1.76
N GLU A 23 -18.16 -20.05 -2.51
CA GLU A 23 -18.30 -21.52 -2.47
C GLU A 23 -16.96 -22.24 -2.63
N PRO A 24 -16.13 -21.94 -3.67
CA PRO A 24 -14.82 -22.56 -3.80
C PRO A 24 -13.82 -22.12 -2.72
N ILE A 25 -13.96 -20.92 -2.15
CA ILE A 25 -13.09 -20.44 -1.05
C ILE A 25 -13.32 -21.26 0.23
N TYR A 26 -14.59 -21.64 0.51
CA TYR A 26 -14.88 -22.55 1.63
C TYR A 26 -14.28 -23.95 1.48
N ALA A 27 -13.99 -24.38 0.25
CA ALA A 27 -13.34 -25.64 -0.06
C ALA A 27 -11.83 -25.54 -0.22
N ASP A 28 -11.26 -24.33 -0.13
CA ASP A 28 -9.82 -24.12 -0.31
C ASP A 28 -9.00 -24.71 0.84
N SER A 29 -8.05 -25.58 0.50
CA SER A 29 -7.14 -26.25 1.43
C SER A 29 -5.72 -25.69 1.42
N ALA A 30 -5.49 -24.51 0.81
CA ALA A 30 -4.18 -23.88 0.80
C ALA A 30 -3.68 -23.61 2.23
N ARG A 31 -2.39 -23.81 2.44
CA ARG A 31 -1.75 -23.51 3.73
C ARG A 31 -1.78 -22.00 4.04
N GLU A 32 -1.64 -21.19 3.03
CA GLU A 32 -1.77 -19.71 3.13
C GLU A 32 -2.69 -19.19 2.05
N ALA A 33 -3.65 -18.34 2.44
CA ALA A 33 -4.51 -17.64 1.51
C ALA A 33 -4.66 -16.15 1.86
N VAL A 34 -4.64 -15.30 0.83
CA VAL A 34 -4.72 -13.85 0.90
C VAL A 34 -5.99 -13.40 0.19
N TYR A 35 -6.80 -12.59 0.85
CA TYR A 35 -8.06 -12.06 0.34
C TYR A 35 -7.96 -10.53 0.23
N MET A 36 -7.56 -10.03 -0.93
CA MET A 36 -7.66 -8.62 -1.29
C MET A 36 -9.12 -8.34 -1.67
N LYS A 37 -9.86 -7.67 -0.82
CA LYS A 37 -11.32 -7.64 -0.87
C LYS A 37 -11.91 -6.24 -0.88
N ALA A 38 -13.05 -6.09 -1.55
CA ALA A 38 -13.98 -4.99 -1.34
C ALA A 38 -14.67 -5.10 0.03
N GLY A 39 -15.33 -4.03 0.45
CA GLY A 39 -16.17 -4.04 1.65
C GLY A 39 -17.45 -4.85 1.46
N GLN A 40 -17.88 -5.56 2.51
CA GLN A 40 -19.17 -6.29 2.58
C GLN A 40 -19.32 -7.41 1.53
N VAL A 41 -18.27 -8.12 1.22
CA VAL A 41 -18.26 -9.26 0.27
C VAL A 41 -18.25 -10.63 0.96
N GLY A 42 -18.53 -10.71 2.26
CA GLY A 42 -18.72 -11.96 3.00
C GLY A 42 -17.46 -12.63 3.54
N ILE A 43 -16.26 -12.09 3.31
CA ILE A 43 -15.01 -12.72 3.74
C ILE A 43 -14.89 -12.82 5.27
N SER A 44 -15.29 -11.81 6.05
CA SER A 44 -15.24 -11.90 7.52
C SER A 44 -16.14 -13.02 8.05
N GLU A 45 -17.28 -13.32 7.39
CA GLU A 45 -18.13 -14.45 7.74
C GLU A 45 -17.47 -15.79 7.39
N TYR A 46 -16.75 -15.85 6.27
CA TYR A 46 -15.92 -17.00 5.93
C TYR A 46 -14.82 -17.22 7.00
N LEU A 47 -14.09 -16.17 7.40
CA LEU A 47 -13.02 -16.27 8.39
C LEU A 47 -13.51 -16.75 9.76
N ILE A 48 -14.70 -16.27 10.20
CA ILE A 48 -15.36 -16.79 11.41
C ILE A 48 -15.63 -18.30 11.27
N SER A 49 -16.24 -18.69 10.17
CA SER A 49 -16.57 -20.10 9.92
C SER A 49 -15.32 -20.97 9.84
N TRP A 50 -14.28 -20.47 9.18
CA TRP A 50 -13.02 -21.19 9.03
C TRP A 50 -12.29 -21.40 10.36
N ILE A 51 -12.20 -20.38 11.22
CA ILE A 51 -11.48 -20.51 12.50
C ILE A 51 -12.24 -21.41 13.48
N LEU A 52 -13.58 -21.34 13.49
CA LEU A 52 -14.43 -22.23 14.29
C LEU A 52 -14.32 -23.67 13.82
N TRP A 53 -14.36 -23.90 12.51
CA TRP A 53 -14.18 -25.23 11.91
C TRP A 53 -12.77 -25.80 12.19
N SER A 54 -11.75 -24.97 12.11
CA SER A 54 -10.36 -25.39 12.41
C SER A 54 -10.23 -25.85 13.86
N ALA A 55 -10.85 -25.14 14.81
CA ALA A 55 -10.85 -25.53 16.22
C ALA A 55 -11.66 -26.81 16.48
N ASP A 56 -12.82 -26.95 15.87
CA ASP A 56 -13.71 -28.09 16.09
C ASP A 56 -13.27 -29.36 15.38
N GLU A 57 -13.09 -29.32 14.06
CA GLU A 57 -12.81 -30.52 13.25
C GLU A 57 -11.32 -30.87 13.17
N ARG A 58 -10.46 -29.85 13.05
CA ARG A 58 -9.02 -30.07 12.90
C ARG A 58 -8.26 -30.07 14.22
N LYS A 59 -8.96 -29.80 15.32
CA LYS A 59 -8.35 -29.67 16.65
C LYS A 59 -7.22 -28.66 16.71
N ALA A 60 -7.38 -27.56 15.96
CA ALA A 60 -6.41 -26.49 15.84
C ALA A 60 -6.67 -25.39 16.88
N THR A 61 -5.64 -24.92 17.57
CA THR A 61 -5.71 -23.70 18.37
C THR A 61 -5.64 -22.49 17.44
N GLY A 62 -6.64 -21.62 17.52
CA GLY A 62 -6.78 -20.44 16.66
C GLY A 62 -6.21 -19.17 17.27
N LEU A 63 -5.57 -18.34 16.43
CA LEU A 63 -5.23 -16.95 16.74
C LEU A 63 -5.85 -16.03 15.67
N TYR A 64 -6.78 -15.18 16.10
CA TYR A 64 -7.44 -14.20 15.24
C TYR A 64 -6.98 -12.81 15.66
N VAL A 65 -6.34 -12.08 14.74
CA VAL A 65 -5.74 -10.77 15.01
C VAL A 65 -6.48 -9.68 14.25
N PHE A 66 -6.78 -8.60 14.94
CA PHE A 66 -7.39 -7.38 14.43
C PHE A 66 -6.43 -6.19 14.61
N PRO A 67 -6.67 -5.04 13.95
CA PRO A 67 -5.83 -3.85 14.13
C PRO A 67 -5.75 -3.39 15.59
N THR A 68 -6.88 -3.37 16.33
CA THR A 68 -6.96 -2.88 17.71
C THR A 68 -7.81 -3.77 18.61
N ASP A 69 -7.66 -3.62 19.94
CA ASP A 69 -8.50 -4.31 20.93
C ASP A 69 -9.97 -3.83 20.89
N THR A 70 -10.23 -2.61 20.44
CA THR A 70 -11.60 -2.13 20.17
C THR A 70 -12.24 -2.95 19.07
N HIS A 71 -11.56 -3.21 17.95
CA HIS A 71 -12.06 -4.09 16.89
C HIS A 71 -12.34 -5.51 17.40
N VAL A 72 -11.50 -6.05 18.30
CA VAL A 72 -11.75 -7.36 18.96
C VAL A 72 -13.07 -7.34 19.72
N SER A 73 -13.31 -6.29 20.51
CA SER A 73 -14.52 -6.17 21.34
C SER A 73 -15.78 -6.06 20.48
N ASP A 74 -15.76 -5.21 19.47
CA ASP A 74 -16.88 -4.99 18.56
C ASP A 74 -17.19 -6.25 17.74
N PHE A 75 -16.17 -6.91 17.22
CA PHE A 75 -16.32 -8.16 16.48
C PHE A 75 -16.88 -9.29 17.36
N SER A 76 -16.37 -9.45 18.58
CA SER A 76 -16.87 -10.47 19.50
C SER A 76 -18.33 -10.24 19.88
N ALA A 77 -18.72 -8.99 20.14
CA ALA A 77 -20.08 -8.63 20.50
C ALA A 77 -21.07 -8.69 19.32
N ALA A 78 -20.66 -8.12 18.16
CA ALA A 78 -21.59 -7.91 17.06
C ALA A 78 -21.65 -9.09 16.06
N ARG A 79 -20.63 -9.95 16.01
CA ARG A 79 -20.55 -11.04 15.02
C ARG A 79 -20.36 -12.42 15.64
N LEU A 80 -19.31 -12.61 16.45
CA LEU A 80 -18.99 -13.93 16.98
C LEU A 80 -20.00 -14.38 18.02
N GLY A 81 -20.38 -13.52 18.99
CA GLY A 81 -21.39 -13.81 20.00
C GLY A 81 -22.69 -14.30 19.36
N PRO A 82 -23.33 -13.51 18.49
CA PRO A 82 -24.54 -13.93 17.78
C PRO A 82 -24.38 -15.23 16.99
N ALA A 83 -23.21 -15.48 16.37
CA ALA A 83 -22.99 -16.70 15.58
C ALA A 83 -23.00 -18.00 16.41
N ILE A 84 -22.66 -17.92 17.70
CA ILE A 84 -22.60 -19.08 18.63
C ILE A 84 -23.82 -19.15 19.56
N GLU A 85 -24.81 -18.28 19.42
CA GLU A 85 -26.03 -18.34 20.21
C GLU A 85 -26.90 -19.57 19.89
N PRO A 86 -27.57 -20.20 20.88
CA PRO A 86 -28.42 -21.39 20.65
C PRO A 86 -29.54 -21.13 19.62
N GLY A 87 -30.07 -19.89 19.52
CA GLY A 87 -31.08 -19.52 18.55
C GLY A 87 -30.59 -19.42 17.10
N VAL A 88 -29.24 -19.36 16.90
CA VAL A 88 -28.60 -19.26 15.59
C VAL A 88 -27.96 -20.59 15.19
N SER A 89 -27.24 -21.24 16.11
CA SER A 89 -26.64 -22.54 15.90
C SER A 89 -26.66 -23.35 17.19
N GLN A 90 -27.52 -24.35 17.25
CA GLN A 90 -27.52 -25.32 18.36
C GLN A 90 -26.21 -26.11 18.42
N TYR A 91 -25.63 -26.42 17.25
CA TYR A 91 -24.36 -27.13 17.17
C TYR A 91 -23.22 -26.31 17.79
N LEU A 92 -23.02 -25.08 17.35
CA LEU A 92 -21.96 -24.20 17.87
C LEU A 92 -22.16 -23.90 19.36
N ALA A 93 -23.37 -23.61 19.79
CA ALA A 93 -23.70 -23.41 21.20
C ALA A 93 -23.38 -24.64 22.06
N GLY A 94 -23.54 -25.85 21.51
CA GLY A 94 -23.24 -27.11 22.20
C GLY A 94 -21.74 -27.44 22.32
N ILE A 95 -20.89 -26.86 21.47
CA ILE A 95 -19.43 -27.11 21.49
C ILE A 95 -18.62 -25.97 22.13
N VAL A 96 -19.21 -24.79 22.28
CA VAL A 96 -18.59 -23.68 23.02
C VAL A 96 -18.68 -23.97 24.52
N VAL A 97 -17.53 -24.05 25.16
CA VAL A 97 -17.48 -24.31 26.61
C VAL A 97 -17.76 -23.02 27.37
N ALA A 98 -18.99 -22.87 27.86
CA ALA A 98 -19.39 -21.77 28.72
C ALA A 98 -18.61 -21.82 30.05
N GLY A 99 -18.31 -20.64 30.62
CA GLY A 99 -17.72 -20.57 31.94
C GLY A 99 -18.64 -21.17 33.00
N SER A 100 -18.14 -22.10 33.82
CA SER A 100 -18.92 -22.67 34.92
C SER A 100 -19.22 -21.59 35.98
N THR A 101 -20.44 -21.65 36.51
CA THR A 101 -20.95 -20.80 37.59
C THR A 101 -20.29 -20.99 38.97
N GLY A 102 -19.17 -21.71 39.05
CA GLY A 102 -18.45 -22.02 40.28
C GLY A 102 -17.01 -21.54 40.28
N GLY A 103 -16.75 -20.26 40.47
CA GLY A 103 -15.43 -19.73 40.89
C GLY A 103 -14.25 -19.84 39.96
N GLN A 104 -14.29 -20.64 38.91
CA GLN A 104 -13.28 -20.68 37.86
C GLN A 104 -13.66 -19.71 36.73
N ARG A 105 -12.73 -18.81 36.40
CA ARG A 105 -12.89 -17.83 35.32
C ARG A 105 -13.16 -18.55 34.01
N GLY A 106 -14.39 -18.49 33.52
CA GLY A 106 -14.82 -19.19 32.31
C GLY A 106 -14.02 -18.82 31.06
N ALA A 107 -13.85 -19.78 30.19
CA ALA A 107 -13.13 -19.63 28.91
C ALA A 107 -13.96 -18.99 27.80
N ASP A 108 -15.12 -18.45 28.12
CA ASP A 108 -15.95 -17.65 27.21
C ASP A 108 -15.81 -16.16 27.53
N ARG A 109 -14.81 -15.52 26.93
CA ARG A 109 -14.51 -14.10 27.04
C ARG A 109 -14.48 -13.46 25.66
N VAL A 110 -14.55 -12.14 25.63
CA VAL A 110 -14.38 -11.34 24.41
C VAL A 110 -13.08 -11.72 23.66
N THR A 111 -12.00 -11.92 24.39
CA THR A 111 -10.66 -12.17 23.85
C THR A 111 -10.27 -13.65 23.79
N LEU A 112 -11.12 -14.58 24.24
CA LEU A 112 -10.82 -16.00 24.30
C LEU A 112 -12.10 -16.83 24.27
N LYS A 113 -12.20 -17.73 23.30
CA LYS A 113 -13.26 -18.75 23.24
C LYS A 113 -12.65 -20.12 23.36
N ARG A 114 -13.33 -21.03 24.06
CA ARG A 114 -12.99 -22.45 24.09
C ARG A 114 -14.00 -23.24 23.28
N ILE A 115 -13.52 -23.93 22.26
CA ILE A 115 -14.30 -24.83 21.41
C ILE A 115 -13.85 -26.25 21.75
N ARG A 116 -14.71 -27.01 22.43
CA ARG A 116 -14.36 -28.33 23.00
C ARG A 116 -13.09 -28.27 23.85
N ASP A 117 -11.98 -28.83 23.36
CA ASP A 117 -10.66 -28.89 24.01
C ASP A 117 -9.65 -27.86 23.46
N ARG A 118 -10.06 -27.03 22.48
CA ARG A 118 -9.19 -26.04 21.83
C ARG A 118 -9.58 -24.61 22.15
N PHE A 119 -8.62 -23.71 21.96
CA PHE A 119 -8.82 -22.29 22.23
C PHE A 119 -8.75 -21.49 20.93
N ILE A 120 -9.54 -20.42 20.86
CA ILE A 120 -9.42 -19.37 19.86
C ILE A 120 -9.12 -18.07 20.60
N TYR A 121 -7.96 -17.50 20.34
CA TYR A 121 -7.50 -16.24 20.89
C TYR A 121 -7.85 -15.09 19.93
N PHE A 122 -8.44 -14.01 20.44
CA PHE A 122 -8.70 -12.78 19.71
C PHE A 122 -7.82 -11.68 20.27
N ARG A 123 -7.01 -11.02 19.42
CA ARG A 123 -6.00 -10.05 19.84
C ARG A 123 -5.96 -8.84 18.93
N GLY A 124 -5.65 -7.66 19.49
CA GLY A 124 -5.27 -6.47 18.74
C GLY A 124 -3.81 -6.56 18.26
N ALA A 125 -3.53 -5.94 17.13
CA ALA A 125 -2.20 -5.89 16.50
C ALA A 125 -1.37 -4.67 16.96
N GLN A 126 -1.71 -4.04 18.08
CA GLN A 126 -0.98 -2.88 18.57
C GLN A 126 0.43 -3.27 19.02
N VAL A 127 1.40 -2.49 18.59
CA VAL A 127 2.82 -2.67 18.94
C VAL A 127 3.28 -1.46 19.74
N SER A 128 3.97 -1.70 20.83
CA SER A 128 4.55 -0.64 21.66
C SER A 128 5.72 0.05 20.95
N LYS A 129 6.09 1.25 21.37
CA LYS A 129 7.17 2.06 20.76
C LYS A 129 8.53 1.33 20.68
N ASP A 130 8.75 0.34 21.53
CA ASP A 130 9.95 -0.52 21.54
C ASP A 130 9.79 -1.80 20.68
N GLY A 131 8.78 -1.86 19.79
CA GLY A 131 8.57 -2.96 18.87
C GLY A 131 7.99 -4.24 19.48
N ARG A 132 7.39 -4.16 20.67
CA ARG A 132 6.85 -5.32 21.39
C ARG A 132 5.33 -5.40 21.28
N ALA A 133 4.83 -6.63 21.12
CA ALA A 133 3.40 -6.96 21.16
C ALA A 133 3.14 -8.00 22.26
N PRO A 134 3.06 -7.60 23.55
CA PRO A 134 2.90 -8.53 24.66
C PRO A 134 1.66 -9.41 24.55
N GLN A 135 0.58 -8.91 23.97
CA GLN A 135 -0.68 -9.62 23.76
C GLN A 135 -0.59 -10.79 22.77
N LEU A 136 0.44 -10.83 21.92
CA LEU A 136 0.72 -11.93 20.99
C LEU A 136 1.69 -12.97 21.56
N ARG A 137 2.29 -12.71 22.75
CA ARG A 137 3.24 -13.64 23.37
C ARG A 137 2.52 -14.79 24.06
N SER A 138 3.24 -15.90 24.25
CA SER A 138 2.78 -17.08 24.97
C SER A 138 1.48 -17.69 24.42
N ILE A 139 1.31 -17.62 23.11
CA ILE A 139 0.23 -18.27 22.36
C ILE A 139 0.88 -19.24 21.39
N ASP A 140 0.57 -20.54 21.53
CA ASP A 140 0.91 -21.54 20.55
C ASP A 140 -0.34 -21.74 19.68
N ALA A 141 -0.23 -21.37 18.41
CA ALA A 141 -1.34 -21.39 17.46
C ALA A 141 -1.07 -22.37 16.31
N ASP A 142 -2.14 -22.94 15.79
CA ASP A 142 -2.14 -23.82 14.61
C ASP A 142 -2.76 -23.13 13.40
N ALA A 143 -3.72 -22.25 13.63
CA ALA A 143 -4.48 -21.51 12.63
C ALA A 143 -4.43 -20.01 12.95
N LEU A 144 -3.98 -19.20 11.99
CA LEU A 144 -3.83 -17.75 12.11
C LEU A 144 -4.77 -17.03 11.15
N VAL A 145 -5.51 -16.05 11.66
CA VAL A 145 -6.25 -15.06 10.86
C VAL A 145 -5.71 -13.68 11.12
N LEU A 146 -5.41 -12.93 10.06
CA LEU A 146 -5.09 -11.51 10.08
C LEU A 146 -6.19 -10.78 9.30
N ASP A 147 -7.14 -10.15 10.00
CA ASP A 147 -8.29 -9.44 9.40
C ASP A 147 -8.09 -7.93 9.48
N GLU A 148 -8.42 -7.23 8.41
CA GLU A 148 -8.11 -5.81 8.16
C GLU A 148 -6.59 -5.52 8.25
N TYR A 149 -5.82 -6.33 7.54
CA TYR A 149 -4.36 -6.36 7.54
C TYR A 149 -3.71 -5.00 7.27
N ASP A 150 -4.26 -4.20 6.34
CA ASP A 150 -3.71 -2.89 5.97
C ASP A 150 -3.85 -1.83 7.08
N GLU A 151 -4.70 -2.09 8.10
CA GLU A 151 -4.88 -1.21 9.26
C GLU A 151 -4.00 -1.64 10.45
N MET A 152 -3.28 -2.76 10.33
CA MET A 152 -2.40 -3.26 11.41
C MET A 152 -1.07 -2.49 11.43
N ASP A 153 -0.47 -2.41 12.63
CA ASP A 153 0.94 -2.04 12.74
C ASP A 153 1.81 -3.05 11.97
N ALA A 154 2.68 -2.55 11.09
CA ALA A 154 3.51 -3.38 10.20
C ALA A 154 4.40 -4.40 10.92
N ALA A 155 4.74 -4.15 12.20
CA ALA A 155 5.53 -5.06 13.02
C ALA A 155 4.70 -6.23 13.61
N ALA A 156 3.37 -6.13 13.66
CA ALA A 156 2.53 -7.14 14.31
C ALA A 156 2.37 -8.45 13.50
N PRO A 157 2.14 -8.44 12.18
CA PRO A 157 1.97 -9.67 11.42
C PRO A 157 3.15 -10.65 11.49
N PRO A 158 4.43 -10.23 11.39
CA PRO A 158 5.57 -11.14 11.61
C PRO A 158 5.54 -11.79 12.99
N LEU A 159 5.26 -11.02 14.06
CA LEU A 159 5.16 -11.51 15.43
C LEU A 159 4.01 -12.52 15.61
N ALA A 160 2.89 -12.31 14.93
CA ALA A 160 1.77 -13.26 14.94
C ALA A 160 2.12 -14.56 14.21
N ARG A 161 2.84 -14.50 13.08
CA ARG A 161 3.28 -15.68 12.32
C ARG A 161 4.25 -16.57 13.11
N GLU A 162 5.10 -16.00 13.96
CA GLU A 162 5.98 -16.76 14.85
C GLU A 162 5.21 -17.70 15.80
N ARG A 163 3.94 -17.42 16.07
CA ARG A 163 3.10 -18.25 16.94
C ARG A 163 2.75 -19.61 16.32
N LEU A 164 2.96 -19.76 15.01
CA LEU A 164 2.77 -21.02 14.29
C LEU A 164 4.02 -21.92 14.28
N GLY A 165 5.14 -21.48 14.85
CA GLY A 165 6.46 -22.13 14.71
C GLY A 165 6.54 -23.59 15.16
N HIS A 166 5.70 -24.03 16.09
CA HIS A 166 5.65 -25.41 16.56
C HIS A 166 4.48 -26.22 15.98
N SER A 167 3.66 -25.62 15.11
CA SER A 167 2.46 -26.26 14.59
C SER A 167 2.75 -27.15 13.38
N GLY A 168 2.22 -28.37 13.41
CA GLY A 168 2.17 -29.25 12.23
C GLY A 168 1.14 -28.83 11.18
N ILE A 169 0.16 -27.98 11.56
CA ILE A 169 -0.88 -27.41 10.68
C ILE A 169 -0.38 -26.13 10.04
N ALA A 170 -0.07 -25.12 10.85
CA ALA A 170 0.52 -23.83 10.48
C ALA A 170 -0.17 -23.14 9.28
N GLU A 171 -1.50 -22.99 9.34
CA GLU A 171 -2.29 -22.35 8.28
C GLU A 171 -2.59 -20.88 8.57
N THR A 172 -2.59 -20.07 7.52
CA THR A 172 -2.81 -18.61 7.63
C THR A 172 -3.87 -18.13 6.64
N ARG A 173 -4.75 -17.25 7.10
CA ARG A 173 -5.74 -16.51 6.29
C ARG A 173 -5.55 -15.03 6.53
N ILE A 174 -5.34 -14.25 5.46
CA ILE A 174 -5.09 -12.82 5.53
C ILE A 174 -6.15 -12.11 4.71
N ALA A 175 -6.83 -11.14 5.29
CA ALA A 175 -7.85 -10.38 4.58
C ALA A 175 -7.72 -8.88 4.86
N SER A 176 -7.88 -8.06 3.83
CA SER A 176 -8.02 -6.62 3.96
C SER A 176 -8.64 -5.98 2.73
N THR A 177 -9.20 -4.81 2.92
CA THR A 177 -9.43 -3.85 1.85
C THR A 177 -8.08 -3.20 1.52
N PRO A 178 -7.63 -3.22 0.24
CA PRO A 178 -6.37 -2.61 -0.12
C PRO A 178 -6.41 -1.09 0.06
N THR A 179 -5.36 -0.51 0.60
CA THR A 179 -5.21 0.94 0.75
C THR A 179 -4.41 1.53 -0.40
N TYR A 180 -3.16 1.10 -0.58
CA TYR A 180 -2.23 1.64 -1.56
C TYR A 180 -1.64 0.55 -2.46
N SER A 181 -1.15 0.96 -3.63
CA SER A 181 -0.52 0.06 -4.58
C SER A 181 0.84 -0.43 -4.05
N GLY A 182 1.12 -1.72 -4.22
CA GLY A 182 2.42 -2.31 -3.84
C GLY A 182 2.68 -2.50 -2.35
N VAL A 183 1.72 -2.18 -1.47
CA VAL A 183 1.86 -2.33 -0.02
C VAL A 183 0.70 -3.12 0.58
N GLY A 184 0.84 -3.54 1.85
CA GLY A 184 -0.21 -4.22 2.58
C GLY A 184 -0.71 -5.49 1.88
N VAL A 185 -2.02 -5.70 1.90
CA VAL A 185 -2.67 -6.87 1.26
C VAL A 185 -2.45 -6.90 -0.25
N HIS A 186 -2.29 -5.73 -0.90
CA HIS A 186 -2.00 -5.69 -2.34
C HIS A 186 -0.61 -6.26 -2.66
N ALA A 187 0.42 -5.97 -1.87
CA ALA A 187 1.73 -6.58 -2.04
C ALA A 187 1.67 -8.10 -1.85
N LEU A 188 0.93 -8.58 -0.84
CA LEU A 188 0.73 -10.00 -0.60
C LEU A 188 -0.03 -10.68 -1.76
N TYR A 189 -1.06 -10.04 -2.30
CA TYR A 189 -1.78 -10.53 -3.48
C TYR A 189 -0.86 -10.61 -4.71
N LEU A 190 -0.03 -9.59 -4.97
CA LEU A 190 0.93 -9.61 -6.08
C LEU A 190 1.99 -10.72 -5.96
N ALA A 191 2.35 -11.11 -4.73
CA ALA A 191 3.27 -12.22 -4.47
C ALA A 191 2.60 -13.61 -4.55
N SER A 192 1.28 -13.68 -4.48
CA SER A 192 0.47 -14.91 -4.53
C SER A 192 0.24 -15.41 -5.97
N ASP A 193 -0.57 -16.47 -6.13
CA ASP A 193 -0.99 -17.00 -7.43
C ASP A 193 -2.00 -16.11 -8.19
N GLN A 194 -2.49 -15.03 -7.60
CA GLN A 194 -3.31 -13.96 -8.18
C GLN A 194 -4.56 -14.49 -8.90
N ARG A 195 -5.45 -15.13 -8.16
CA ARG A 195 -6.70 -15.67 -8.69
C ARG A 195 -7.71 -14.56 -9.02
N ALA A 196 -8.32 -14.66 -10.20
CA ALA A 196 -9.42 -13.84 -10.64
C ALA A 196 -10.69 -14.69 -10.81
N TRP A 197 -11.86 -14.10 -10.50
CA TRP A 197 -13.16 -14.78 -10.62
C TRP A 197 -13.66 -14.71 -12.06
N HIS A 198 -13.68 -15.85 -12.76
CA HIS A 198 -14.13 -15.99 -14.13
C HIS A 198 -15.56 -16.53 -14.21
N VAL A 199 -16.40 -15.89 -15.01
CA VAL A 199 -17.75 -16.37 -15.31
C VAL A 199 -17.90 -16.66 -16.81
N ALA A 200 -18.82 -17.57 -17.14
CA ALA A 200 -19.18 -17.85 -18.53
C ALA A 200 -20.25 -16.86 -19.01
N CYS A 201 -20.08 -16.31 -20.19
CA CYS A 201 -21.10 -15.50 -20.83
C CYS A 201 -22.33 -16.34 -21.20
N PRO A 202 -23.56 -15.98 -20.74
CA PRO A 202 -24.76 -16.75 -21.02
C PRO A 202 -25.15 -16.76 -22.51
N HIS A 203 -24.57 -15.86 -23.31
CA HIS A 203 -24.91 -15.70 -24.75
C HIS A 203 -23.96 -16.43 -25.71
N CYS A 204 -22.66 -16.46 -25.39
CA CYS A 204 -21.65 -17.04 -26.29
C CYS A 204 -20.72 -18.07 -25.65
N GLY A 205 -20.91 -18.37 -24.35
CA GLY A 205 -20.10 -19.34 -23.60
C GLY A 205 -18.65 -18.92 -23.30
N SER A 206 -18.21 -17.74 -23.78
CA SER A 206 -16.86 -17.26 -23.51
C SER A 206 -16.67 -16.98 -22.03
N ARG A 207 -15.54 -17.43 -21.44
CA ARG A 207 -15.18 -17.17 -20.03
C ARG A 207 -14.25 -15.98 -19.91
N GLN A 208 -14.49 -15.14 -18.92
CA GLN A 208 -13.67 -13.97 -18.62
C GLN A 208 -13.75 -13.59 -17.14
N PRO A 209 -12.73 -12.90 -16.59
CA PRO A 209 -12.86 -12.28 -15.28
C PRO A 209 -13.87 -11.12 -15.32
N LEU A 210 -14.40 -10.76 -14.14
CA LEU A 210 -15.26 -9.59 -13.98
C LEU A 210 -14.41 -8.41 -13.51
N GLU A 211 -14.12 -7.47 -14.41
CA GLU A 211 -13.26 -6.31 -14.16
C GLU A 211 -13.99 -4.99 -14.44
N ILE A 212 -13.47 -3.89 -13.90
CA ILE A 212 -14.07 -2.56 -14.09
C ILE A 212 -14.07 -2.13 -15.58
N GLY A 213 -13.07 -2.58 -16.35
CA GLY A 213 -13.01 -2.35 -17.80
C GLY A 213 -14.14 -3.02 -18.61
N ASP A 214 -14.82 -4.01 -18.03
CA ASP A 214 -16.00 -4.63 -18.63
C ASP A 214 -17.28 -3.77 -18.41
N LEU A 215 -17.20 -2.78 -17.51
CA LEU A 215 -18.26 -1.80 -17.22
C LEU A 215 -17.97 -0.45 -17.84
N VAL A 216 -16.79 0.14 -17.51
CA VAL A 216 -16.38 1.48 -17.94
C VAL A 216 -15.52 1.39 -19.17
N THR A 217 -15.95 2.05 -20.26
CA THR A 217 -15.30 2.02 -21.57
C THR A 217 -14.40 3.24 -21.84
N ALA A 218 -14.65 4.35 -21.15
CA ALA A 218 -13.78 5.52 -21.21
C ALA A 218 -13.76 6.29 -19.89
N TRP A 219 -12.63 6.95 -19.63
CA TRP A 219 -12.38 7.77 -18.44
C TRP A 219 -12.04 9.20 -18.84
N ASP A 220 -12.44 10.16 -18.05
CA ASP A 220 -12.01 11.55 -18.22
C ASP A 220 -10.59 11.76 -17.63
N PRO A 221 -9.95 12.92 -17.87
CA PRO A 221 -8.62 13.22 -17.34
C PRO A 221 -8.53 13.25 -15.81
N LEU A 222 -9.66 13.34 -15.10
CA LEU A 222 -9.74 13.28 -13.64
C LEU A 222 -10.01 11.85 -13.13
N GLY A 223 -9.94 10.83 -14.02
CA GLY A 223 -10.19 9.43 -13.68
C GLY A 223 -11.62 9.10 -13.30
N ARG A 224 -12.59 9.84 -13.83
CA ARG A 224 -14.02 9.56 -13.64
C ARG A 224 -14.57 8.84 -14.88
N PRO A 225 -15.49 7.87 -14.72
CA PRO A 225 -16.17 7.26 -15.86
C PRO A 225 -16.83 8.32 -16.75
N SER A 226 -16.45 8.38 -18.02
CA SER A 226 -17.09 9.23 -19.03
C SER A 226 -18.02 8.44 -19.94
N GLU A 227 -17.70 7.15 -20.20
CA GLU A 227 -18.53 6.22 -20.95
C GLU A 227 -18.54 4.83 -20.27
N TRP A 228 -19.71 4.16 -20.30
CA TRP A 228 -19.89 2.82 -19.76
C TRP A 228 -21.00 2.06 -20.47
N HIS A 229 -20.98 0.74 -20.36
CA HIS A 229 -22.04 -0.10 -20.90
C HIS A 229 -23.36 0.13 -20.18
N GLY A 230 -24.44 0.41 -20.94
CA GLY A 230 -25.76 0.74 -20.41
C GLY A 230 -25.93 2.21 -20.00
N LYS A 231 -25.06 3.14 -20.48
CA LYS A 231 -25.22 4.59 -20.25
C LYS A 231 -26.59 5.07 -20.75
N GLY A 232 -27.36 5.71 -19.85
CA GLY A 232 -28.75 6.11 -20.13
C GLY A 232 -29.80 5.02 -19.88
N ALA A 233 -29.38 3.84 -19.43
CA ALA A 233 -30.19 2.72 -18.99
C ALA A 233 -29.51 2.04 -17.79
N ASP A 234 -29.90 0.80 -17.46
CA ASP A 234 -29.24 0.04 -16.40
C ASP A 234 -27.80 -0.36 -16.80
N PRO A 235 -26.78 -0.01 -15.99
CA PRO A 235 -25.41 -0.39 -16.26
C PRO A 235 -25.20 -1.91 -16.18
N PHE A 236 -24.33 -2.46 -17.02
CA PHE A 236 -24.01 -3.88 -17.02
C PHE A 236 -22.54 -4.14 -17.34
N LEU A 237 -22.01 -5.28 -16.91
CA LEU A 237 -20.71 -5.79 -17.33
C LEU A 237 -20.86 -6.47 -18.68
N ALA A 238 -20.08 -6.07 -19.67
CA ALA A 238 -20.16 -6.60 -21.03
C ALA A 238 -19.21 -7.78 -21.26
N CYS A 239 -19.66 -8.74 -22.02
CA CYS A 239 -18.79 -9.80 -22.52
C CYS A 239 -17.79 -9.23 -23.54
N ARG A 240 -16.50 -9.47 -23.34
CA ARG A 240 -15.42 -9.00 -24.23
C ARG A 240 -15.51 -9.57 -25.64
N LYS A 241 -16.19 -10.73 -25.81
CA LYS A 241 -16.35 -11.39 -27.12
C LYS A 241 -17.59 -10.94 -27.90
N CYS A 242 -18.75 -10.82 -27.23
CA CYS A 242 -20.02 -10.55 -27.91
C CYS A 242 -20.73 -9.26 -27.47
N ALA A 243 -20.11 -8.49 -26.56
CA ALA A 243 -20.59 -7.23 -25.97
C ALA A 243 -21.97 -7.31 -25.28
N LYS A 244 -22.52 -8.51 -25.05
CA LYS A 244 -23.79 -8.71 -24.33
C LYS A 244 -23.58 -8.76 -22.83
N PRO A 245 -24.62 -8.46 -22.01
CA PRO A 245 -24.54 -8.47 -20.56
C PRO A 245 -24.07 -9.82 -20.00
N LEU A 246 -23.17 -9.76 -19.00
CA LEU A 246 -22.76 -10.90 -18.18
C LEU A 246 -23.67 -11.04 -16.97
N ASP A 247 -23.87 -12.28 -16.53
CA ASP A 247 -24.51 -12.56 -15.25
C ASP A 247 -23.47 -12.50 -14.09
N ARG A 248 -23.52 -11.45 -13.28
CA ARG A 248 -22.63 -11.23 -12.13
C ARG A 248 -22.85 -12.24 -11.00
N GLY A 249 -24.05 -12.84 -10.92
CA GLY A 249 -24.42 -13.85 -9.94
C GLY A 249 -24.17 -15.28 -10.42
N ALA A 250 -23.67 -15.47 -11.63
CA ALA A 250 -23.39 -16.80 -12.17
C ALA A 250 -22.34 -17.56 -11.35
N LEU A 251 -22.46 -18.87 -11.33
CA LEU A 251 -21.39 -19.74 -10.86
C LEU A 251 -20.20 -19.60 -11.82
N GLY A 252 -19.02 -19.42 -11.24
CA GLY A 252 -17.78 -19.25 -11.97
C GLY A 252 -16.66 -20.12 -11.40
N GLU A 253 -15.46 -19.75 -11.67
CA GLU A 253 -14.26 -20.40 -11.16
C GLU A 253 -13.15 -19.39 -10.85
N TRP A 254 -12.33 -19.70 -9.84
CA TRP A 254 -11.13 -18.95 -9.53
C TRP A 254 -9.98 -19.44 -10.41
N VAL A 255 -9.47 -18.58 -11.28
CA VAL A 255 -8.38 -18.89 -12.21
C VAL A 255 -7.10 -18.20 -11.74
N PRO A 256 -6.04 -18.96 -11.37
CA PRO A 256 -4.78 -18.38 -10.98
C PRO A 256 -4.00 -17.85 -12.19
N ALA A 257 -3.39 -16.66 -12.06
CA ALA A 257 -2.45 -16.14 -13.06
C ALA A 257 -1.08 -16.84 -12.97
N TYR A 258 -0.69 -17.29 -11.78
CA TYR A 258 0.59 -17.93 -11.48
C TYR A 258 0.37 -19.24 -10.70
N PRO A 259 -0.07 -20.33 -11.35
CA PRO A 259 -0.50 -21.56 -10.68
C PRO A 259 0.60 -22.28 -9.87
N ASP A 260 1.88 -21.99 -10.18
CA ASP A 260 3.03 -22.60 -9.48
C ASP A 260 3.35 -21.93 -8.13
N ARG A 261 2.71 -20.82 -7.79
CA ARG A 261 2.93 -20.15 -6.50
C ARG A 261 2.12 -20.84 -5.39
N PRO A 262 2.73 -21.05 -4.21
CA PRO A 262 2.11 -21.84 -3.13
C PRO A 262 1.03 -21.07 -2.35
N VAL A 263 1.02 -19.75 -2.42
CA VAL A 263 0.05 -18.88 -1.73
C VAL A 263 -1.13 -18.61 -2.64
N HIS A 264 -2.34 -18.93 -2.19
CA HIS A 264 -3.56 -18.61 -2.94
C HIS A 264 -3.97 -17.15 -2.68
N GLY A 265 -4.07 -16.34 -3.72
CA GLY A 265 -4.48 -14.94 -3.63
C GLY A 265 -5.79 -14.68 -4.36
N TYR A 266 -6.75 -14.12 -3.67
CA TYR A 266 -8.09 -13.86 -4.20
C TYR A 266 -8.33 -12.35 -4.28
N HIS A 267 -8.63 -11.83 -5.45
CA HIS A 267 -9.16 -10.47 -5.60
C HIS A 267 -10.68 -10.52 -5.65
N ILE A 268 -11.34 -9.89 -4.68
CA ILE A 268 -12.79 -9.96 -4.51
C ILE A 268 -13.42 -8.57 -4.58
N SER A 269 -14.20 -8.34 -5.64
CA SER A 269 -14.86 -7.08 -5.96
C SER A 269 -16.37 -7.12 -5.72
N ARG A 270 -16.99 -5.96 -5.46
CA ARG A 270 -18.46 -5.82 -5.51
C ARG A 270 -19.03 -6.04 -6.90
N LEU A 271 -18.21 -6.05 -7.94
CA LEU A 271 -18.63 -6.46 -9.29
C LEU A 271 -19.21 -7.89 -9.31
N PHE A 272 -18.83 -8.74 -8.35
CA PHE A 272 -19.32 -10.13 -8.24
C PHE A 272 -20.66 -10.24 -7.50
N THR A 273 -21.17 -9.15 -6.92
CA THR A 273 -22.34 -9.18 -6.06
C THR A 273 -23.56 -8.62 -6.78
N ALA A 274 -24.50 -9.49 -7.18
CA ALA A 274 -25.70 -9.09 -7.92
C ALA A 274 -26.70 -8.25 -7.09
N TYR A 275 -26.61 -8.27 -5.76
CA TYR A 275 -27.53 -7.54 -4.87
C TYR A 275 -27.21 -6.04 -4.74
N ARG A 276 -26.05 -5.58 -5.24
CA ARG A 276 -25.72 -4.15 -5.28
C ARG A 276 -25.77 -3.63 -6.71
N PRO A 277 -26.55 -2.56 -6.98
CA PRO A 277 -26.62 -1.93 -8.28
C PRO A 277 -25.24 -1.41 -8.73
N LEU A 278 -24.89 -1.60 -9.99
CA LEU A 278 -23.66 -1.02 -10.58
C LEU A 278 -23.75 0.51 -10.66
N ALA A 279 -24.97 1.06 -10.73
CA ALA A 279 -25.21 2.50 -10.71
C ALA A 279 -24.63 3.19 -9.46
N GLU A 280 -24.75 2.59 -8.27
CA GLU A 280 -24.17 3.12 -7.04
C GLU A 280 -22.63 3.21 -7.10
N LEU A 281 -22.00 2.21 -7.72
CA LEU A 281 -20.55 2.20 -7.92
C LEU A 281 -20.13 3.27 -8.91
N LEU A 282 -20.85 3.40 -10.03
CA LEU A 282 -20.59 4.43 -11.06
C LEU A 282 -20.80 5.84 -10.50
N GLU A 283 -21.84 6.08 -9.70
CA GLU A 283 -22.07 7.35 -9.03
C GLU A 283 -20.86 7.72 -8.15
N SER A 284 -20.40 6.79 -7.33
CA SER A 284 -19.24 7.00 -6.46
C SER A 284 -17.95 7.25 -7.25
N LEU A 285 -17.71 6.52 -8.33
CA LEU A 285 -16.57 6.69 -9.23
C LEU A 285 -16.62 8.02 -10.00
N SER A 286 -17.83 8.51 -10.32
CA SER A 286 -18.05 9.77 -11.04
C SER A 286 -18.01 11.02 -10.15
N SER A 287 -17.85 10.85 -8.83
CA SER A 287 -17.84 11.96 -7.87
C SER A 287 -16.71 12.95 -8.16
N LEU A 288 -16.98 14.26 -7.95
CA LEU A 288 -15.95 15.29 -7.94
C LEU A 288 -15.04 15.18 -6.71
N ASP A 289 -15.56 14.63 -5.61
CA ASP A 289 -14.82 14.34 -4.39
C ASP A 289 -13.89 13.13 -4.60
N GLU A 290 -12.59 13.39 -4.57
CA GLU A 290 -11.56 12.35 -4.75
C GLU A 290 -11.63 11.27 -3.65
N ASN A 291 -12.02 11.64 -2.43
CA ASN A 291 -12.17 10.69 -1.33
C ASN A 291 -13.28 9.67 -1.61
N LYS A 292 -14.38 10.10 -2.21
CA LYS A 292 -15.45 9.20 -2.64
C LYS A 292 -14.98 8.25 -3.74
N ARG A 293 -14.17 8.75 -4.69
CA ARG A 293 -13.58 7.89 -5.72
C ARG A 293 -12.61 6.87 -5.12
N GLN A 294 -11.74 7.31 -4.20
CA GLN A 294 -10.84 6.41 -3.47
C GLN A 294 -11.63 5.32 -2.72
N GLN A 295 -12.69 5.69 -2.01
CA GLN A 295 -13.55 4.72 -1.34
C GLN A 295 -14.21 3.76 -2.33
N ALA A 296 -14.63 4.24 -3.51
CA ALA A 296 -15.22 3.38 -4.55
C ALA A 296 -14.20 2.35 -5.08
N TYR A 297 -12.93 2.74 -5.26
CA TYR A 297 -11.86 1.80 -5.62
C TYR A 297 -11.58 0.81 -4.49
N ASN A 298 -11.29 1.30 -3.29
CA ASN A 298 -10.87 0.43 -2.18
C ASN A 298 -12.03 -0.43 -1.69
N GLN A 299 -13.17 0.18 -1.33
CA GLN A 299 -14.32 -0.51 -0.73
C GLN A 299 -15.29 -1.09 -1.76
N GLY A 300 -15.31 -0.54 -2.98
CA GLY A 300 -16.20 -1.00 -4.06
C GLY A 300 -15.54 -2.03 -4.97
N LEU A 301 -14.37 -1.73 -5.48
CA LEU A 301 -13.65 -2.61 -6.40
C LEU A 301 -12.71 -3.58 -5.70
N GLY A 302 -12.31 -3.33 -4.45
CA GLY A 302 -11.26 -4.09 -3.77
C GLY A 302 -9.90 -3.87 -4.42
N LEU A 303 -9.66 -2.68 -4.98
CA LEU A 303 -8.44 -2.29 -5.66
C LEU A 303 -7.80 -1.09 -4.97
N PRO A 304 -6.47 -0.98 -4.96
CA PRO A 304 -5.80 0.23 -4.48
C PRO A 304 -6.13 1.41 -5.41
N TYR A 305 -6.39 2.58 -4.82
CA TYR A 305 -6.66 3.79 -5.58
C TYR A 305 -5.37 4.49 -5.94
N ARG A 306 -5.27 4.93 -7.20
CA ARG A 306 -4.26 5.88 -7.67
C ARG A 306 -4.97 7.16 -8.09
N SER A 307 -4.54 8.29 -7.52
CA SER A 307 -5.03 9.59 -7.97
C SER A 307 -4.60 9.86 -9.42
N PRO A 308 -5.52 10.17 -10.34
CA PRO A 308 -5.15 10.54 -11.72
C PRO A 308 -4.33 11.83 -11.78
N THR A 309 -4.45 12.67 -10.76
CA THR A 309 -3.67 13.91 -10.61
C THR A 309 -2.37 13.67 -9.82
N ALA A 310 -2.09 12.44 -9.41
CA ALA A 310 -0.84 12.11 -8.76
C ALA A 310 0.32 12.34 -9.74
N LEU A 311 1.35 13.03 -9.28
CA LEU A 311 2.61 13.23 -9.98
C LEU A 311 3.35 11.87 -10.06
N ALA A 312 2.88 10.97 -10.92
CA ALA A 312 3.54 9.69 -11.18
C ALA A 312 4.36 9.81 -12.47
N LEU A 313 5.67 9.59 -12.38
CA LEU A 313 6.51 9.52 -13.57
C LEU A 313 6.31 8.15 -14.24
N SER A 314 6.25 8.15 -15.57
CA SER A 314 6.25 6.95 -16.40
C SER A 314 7.51 6.90 -17.28
N ASP A 315 7.76 5.76 -17.92
CA ASP A 315 8.87 5.64 -18.87
C ASP A 315 8.72 6.63 -20.03
N GLU A 316 7.50 6.88 -20.50
CA GLU A 316 7.20 7.82 -21.57
C GLU A 316 7.53 9.26 -21.16
N ILE A 317 7.17 9.67 -19.94
CA ILE A 317 7.49 10.98 -19.39
C ILE A 317 9.01 11.14 -19.27
N LEU A 318 9.70 10.16 -18.70
CA LEU A 318 11.16 10.20 -18.54
C LEU A 318 11.86 10.19 -19.90
N ASP A 319 11.37 9.42 -20.87
CA ASP A 319 11.90 9.42 -22.23
C ASP A 319 11.70 10.77 -22.94
N ALA A 320 10.57 11.45 -22.69
CA ALA A 320 10.32 12.79 -23.21
C ALA A 320 11.20 13.88 -22.57
N CYS A 321 11.81 13.61 -21.40
CA CYS A 321 12.79 14.50 -20.77
C CYS A 321 14.19 14.41 -21.39
N ARG A 322 14.47 13.42 -22.26
CA ARG A 322 15.81 13.23 -22.84
C ARG A 322 16.16 14.34 -23.84
N ARG A 323 17.43 14.75 -23.80
CA ARG A 323 18.00 15.75 -24.71
C ARG A 323 19.31 15.22 -25.28
N GLU A 324 19.78 15.84 -26.38
CA GLU A 324 20.98 15.45 -27.12
C GLU A 324 22.28 15.89 -26.38
N TYR A 325 22.51 15.31 -25.19
CA TYR A 325 23.78 15.43 -24.50
C TYR A 325 24.20 14.10 -23.85
N ALA A 326 25.51 13.93 -23.64
CA ALA A 326 26.08 12.73 -23.04
C ALA A 326 26.10 12.84 -21.51
N LEU A 327 25.79 11.72 -20.81
CA LEU A 327 26.07 11.57 -19.40
C LEU A 327 27.60 11.62 -19.16
N GLY A 328 28.06 12.21 -18.08
CA GLY A 328 29.49 12.32 -17.77
C GLY A 328 30.20 13.48 -18.47
N ARG A 329 29.50 14.27 -19.28
CA ARG A 329 30.06 15.47 -19.88
C ARG A 329 30.57 16.43 -18.79
N PRO A 330 31.81 16.97 -18.91
CA PRO A 330 32.34 17.97 -17.97
C PRO A 330 31.41 19.19 -17.88
N PRO A 331 31.10 19.69 -16.67
CA PRO A 331 30.26 20.86 -16.52
C PRO A 331 30.99 22.14 -16.97
N LYS A 332 30.24 23.07 -17.54
CA LYS A 332 30.72 24.40 -17.93
C LYS A 332 30.63 25.40 -16.79
N THR A 333 29.63 25.22 -15.92
CA THR A 333 29.35 26.07 -14.76
C THR A 333 29.40 25.24 -13.46
N ASP A 334 29.12 25.86 -12.33
CA ASP A 334 28.96 25.19 -11.06
C ASP A 334 27.77 24.25 -11.09
N THR A 335 27.88 23.11 -10.38
CA THR A 335 26.85 22.10 -10.33
C THR A 335 26.26 21.95 -8.93
N PHE A 336 25.12 21.28 -8.89
CA PHE A 336 24.35 20.96 -7.69
C PHE A 336 24.32 19.44 -7.50
N CYS A 337 24.49 18.99 -6.26
CA CYS A 337 24.52 17.57 -5.94
C CYS A 337 23.48 17.22 -4.88
N GLY A 338 22.79 16.11 -5.08
CA GLY A 338 21.93 15.47 -4.10
C GLY A 338 22.41 14.07 -3.78
N VAL A 339 22.38 13.71 -2.49
CA VAL A 339 22.85 12.41 -2.00
C VAL A 339 21.84 11.80 -1.04
N ASP A 340 21.34 10.64 -1.42
CA ASP A 340 20.55 9.80 -0.53
C ASP A 340 21.45 8.76 0.13
N VAL A 341 21.39 8.64 1.47
CA VAL A 341 22.30 7.85 2.28
C VAL A 341 21.60 6.57 2.76
N GLY A 342 22.10 5.44 2.31
CA GLY A 342 21.67 4.12 2.73
C GLY A 342 22.89 3.20 2.91
N SER A 343 22.75 1.92 2.60
CA SER A 343 23.87 0.97 2.52
C SER A 343 24.91 1.38 1.46
N VAL A 344 24.48 2.14 0.47
CA VAL A 344 25.28 2.84 -0.53
C VAL A 344 24.78 4.27 -0.66
N LEU A 345 25.60 5.16 -1.22
CA LEU A 345 25.23 6.54 -1.49
C LEU A 345 24.65 6.64 -2.90
N HIS A 346 23.39 6.99 -3.05
CA HIS A 346 22.81 7.31 -4.35
C HIS A 346 23.03 8.79 -4.64
N VAL A 347 23.73 9.08 -5.72
CA VAL A 347 24.25 10.43 -6.02
C VAL A 347 23.71 10.91 -7.35
N VAL A 348 23.17 12.14 -7.36
CA VAL A 348 22.75 12.84 -8.58
C VAL A 348 23.44 14.20 -8.63
N ILE A 349 24.00 14.56 -9.79
CA ILE A 349 24.60 15.89 -10.03
C ILE A 349 23.97 16.50 -11.28
N ARG A 350 23.54 17.76 -11.13
CA ARG A 350 22.95 18.56 -12.20
C ARG A 350 23.66 19.89 -12.39
N GLU A 351 23.67 20.36 -13.62
CA GLU A 351 24.16 21.68 -14.02
C GLU A 351 23.00 22.54 -14.51
N ARG A 352 22.98 23.80 -14.13
CA ARG A 352 22.01 24.75 -14.70
C ARG A 352 22.49 25.22 -16.08
N VAL A 353 21.70 24.96 -17.11
CA VAL A 353 21.95 25.37 -18.49
C VAL A 353 20.73 26.12 -19.01
N GLY A 354 20.82 27.45 -19.07
CA GLY A 354 19.62 28.27 -19.22
C GLY A 354 18.69 28.09 -18.02
N ASP A 355 17.43 27.78 -18.29
CA ASP A 355 16.42 27.51 -17.28
C ASP A 355 16.29 26.03 -16.91
N ASP A 356 17.00 25.14 -17.63
CA ASP A 356 17.00 23.69 -17.39
C ASP A 356 18.03 23.26 -16.34
N LEU A 357 17.76 22.11 -15.70
CA LEU A 357 18.71 21.37 -14.88
C LEU A 357 19.13 20.10 -15.64
N GLU A 358 20.27 20.16 -16.35
CA GLU A 358 20.81 19.04 -17.08
C GLU A 358 21.54 18.06 -16.16
N GLN A 359 21.26 16.76 -16.27
CA GLN A 359 21.95 15.73 -15.50
C GLN A 359 23.39 15.53 -16.00
N ARG A 360 24.37 15.60 -15.08
CA ARG A 360 25.78 15.34 -15.35
C ARG A 360 26.24 14.00 -14.82
N TYR A 361 25.67 13.56 -13.70
CA TYR A 361 26.00 12.30 -13.07
C TYR A 361 24.77 11.70 -12.37
N ALA A 362 24.62 10.39 -12.44
CA ALA A 362 23.78 9.59 -11.58
C ALA A 362 24.49 8.25 -11.34
N GLY A 363 24.65 7.85 -10.09
CA GLY A 363 25.35 6.61 -9.76
C GLY A 363 25.33 6.29 -8.27
N MET A 364 25.79 5.09 -7.95
CA MET A 364 25.92 4.59 -6.58
C MET A 364 27.39 4.59 -6.16
N LEU A 365 27.68 5.09 -4.97
CA LEU A 365 29.03 5.12 -4.38
C LEU A 365 28.99 4.36 -3.04
N THR A 366 30.11 3.76 -2.68
CA THR A 366 30.23 2.98 -1.44
C THR A 366 30.92 3.73 -0.31
N THR A 367 31.58 4.86 -0.61
CA THR A 367 32.34 5.64 0.39
C THR A 367 32.18 7.14 0.19
N PHE A 368 32.33 7.90 1.28
CA PHE A 368 32.37 9.36 1.25
C PHE A 368 33.63 9.91 0.53
N ASP A 369 34.74 9.15 0.48
CA ASP A 369 35.92 9.55 -0.27
C ASP A 369 35.65 9.56 -1.79
N GLN A 370 34.90 8.56 -2.28
CA GLN A 370 34.41 8.55 -3.66
C GLN A 370 33.50 9.74 -3.95
N LEU A 371 32.60 10.08 -2.98
CA LEU A 371 31.74 11.25 -3.11
C LEU A 371 32.54 12.53 -3.21
N GLU A 372 33.61 12.69 -2.41
CA GLU A 372 34.49 13.86 -2.49
C GLU A 372 35.18 13.97 -3.86
N GLN A 373 35.67 12.85 -4.41
CA GLN A 373 36.31 12.80 -5.74
C GLN A 373 35.32 13.22 -6.84
N ILE A 374 34.08 12.68 -6.82
CA ILE A 374 33.05 13.02 -7.79
C ILE A 374 32.63 14.50 -7.66
N CYS A 375 32.48 15.03 -6.44
CA CYS A 375 32.22 16.45 -6.21
C CYS A 375 33.28 17.36 -6.82
N LYS A 376 34.58 17.00 -6.70
CA LYS A 376 35.69 17.74 -7.33
C LYS A 376 35.65 17.64 -8.85
N GLN A 377 35.43 16.43 -9.38
CA GLN A 377 35.36 16.16 -10.82
C GLN A 377 34.29 16.97 -11.52
N TYR A 378 33.09 17.06 -10.90
CA TYR A 378 31.93 17.76 -11.46
C TYR A 378 31.75 19.20 -10.94
N ARG A 379 32.74 19.78 -10.26
CA ARG A 379 32.71 21.19 -9.78
C ARG A 379 31.47 21.47 -8.94
N VAL A 380 31.12 20.57 -7.99
CA VAL A 380 29.95 20.74 -7.15
C VAL A 380 30.11 21.96 -6.25
N ALA A 381 29.25 22.96 -6.44
CA ALA A 381 29.22 24.16 -5.61
C ALA A 381 28.33 24.00 -4.39
N LYS A 382 27.24 23.25 -4.53
CA LYS A 382 26.28 22.97 -3.46
C LYS A 382 25.91 21.51 -3.45
N LEU A 383 25.85 20.95 -2.25
CA LEU A 383 25.45 19.57 -2.01
C LEU A 383 24.44 19.51 -0.85
N VAL A 384 23.33 18.86 -1.06
CA VAL A 384 22.38 18.49 0.02
C VAL A 384 22.43 16.97 0.16
N ILE A 385 22.65 16.50 1.39
CA ILE A 385 22.78 15.08 1.73
C ILE A 385 21.81 14.69 2.84
N ASP A 386 21.21 13.52 2.72
CA ASP A 386 20.41 12.96 3.80
C ASP A 386 21.24 12.87 5.10
N ALA A 387 20.65 13.36 6.19
CA ALA A 387 21.27 13.27 7.50
C ALA A 387 21.10 11.90 8.15
N LEU A 388 20.14 11.09 7.70
CA LEU A 388 19.77 9.81 8.27
C LEU A 388 20.02 8.66 7.28
N PRO A 389 20.30 7.44 7.73
CA PRO A 389 20.56 7.04 9.14
C PRO A 389 21.98 7.37 9.62
N GLU A 390 22.91 7.73 8.72
CA GLU A 390 24.35 7.86 8.95
C GLU A 390 24.77 9.30 9.35
N THR A 391 24.06 9.91 10.32
CA THR A 391 24.28 11.32 10.70
C THR A 391 25.74 11.65 11.05
N ARG A 392 26.46 10.73 11.70
CA ARG A 392 27.87 10.98 12.08
C ARG A 392 28.77 11.07 10.86
N SER A 393 28.59 10.18 9.89
CA SER A 393 29.36 10.12 8.65
C SER A 393 29.06 11.34 7.77
N ALA A 394 27.79 11.71 7.63
CA ALA A 394 27.38 12.90 6.90
C ALA A 394 27.92 14.20 7.52
N ARG A 395 27.90 14.35 8.85
CA ARG A 395 28.49 15.49 9.57
C ARG A 395 30.02 15.54 9.43
N LYS A 396 30.71 14.39 9.48
CA LYS A 396 32.16 14.31 9.27
C LYS A 396 32.51 14.78 7.86
N PHE A 397 31.78 14.32 6.87
CA PHE A 397 31.96 14.74 5.48
C PHE A 397 31.72 16.26 5.34
N GLN A 398 30.61 16.79 5.89
CA GLN A 398 30.31 18.22 5.89
C GLN A 398 31.44 19.04 6.51
N ALA A 399 31.97 18.62 7.65
CA ALA A 399 33.04 19.34 8.36
C ALA A 399 34.36 19.40 7.56
N GLY A 400 34.60 18.44 6.68
CA GLY A 400 35.75 18.42 5.78
C GLY A 400 35.61 19.30 4.55
N GLN A 401 34.42 19.86 4.28
CA GLN A 401 34.17 20.67 3.08
C GLN A 401 34.11 22.18 3.39
N LYS A 402 34.19 22.97 2.33
CA LYS A 402 34.02 24.44 2.46
C LYS A 402 32.67 24.76 3.09
N ARG A 403 32.65 25.67 4.03
CA ARG A 403 31.41 26.10 4.70
C ARG A 403 30.38 26.57 3.71
N GLY A 404 29.12 26.13 3.90
CA GLY A 404 28.01 26.44 3.02
C GLY A 404 28.00 25.64 1.70
N MET A 405 28.96 24.75 1.49
CA MET A 405 28.95 23.81 0.35
C MET A 405 28.03 22.62 0.62
N VAL A 406 28.10 22.02 1.81
CA VAL A 406 27.33 20.83 2.18
C VAL A 406 26.27 21.17 3.21
N TRP A 407 25.05 20.71 2.97
CA TRP A 407 23.88 20.91 3.85
C TRP A 407 23.28 19.55 4.19
N LEU A 408 22.96 19.31 5.47
CA LEU A 408 22.31 18.10 5.95
C LEU A 408 20.80 18.26 5.84
N ALA A 409 20.15 17.36 5.12
CA ALA A 409 18.70 17.35 4.96
C ALA A 409 18.01 16.51 6.04
N TYR A 410 16.90 17.02 6.54
CA TYR A 410 15.98 16.31 7.41
C TYR A 410 14.58 16.43 6.83
N TYR A 411 13.92 15.29 6.59
CA TYR A 411 12.51 15.32 6.26
C TYR A 411 11.68 15.60 7.51
N VAL A 412 10.78 16.55 7.41
CA VAL A 412 9.85 16.92 8.47
C VAL A 412 8.42 16.86 7.95
N ASN A 413 7.51 16.37 8.78
CA ASN A 413 6.08 16.50 8.52
C ASN A 413 5.67 17.89 8.98
N GLN A 414 5.44 18.81 8.06
CA GLN A 414 4.87 20.11 8.42
C GLN A 414 3.39 19.93 8.80
N ALA A 415 2.95 20.67 9.82
CA ALA A 415 1.55 20.66 10.23
C ALA A 415 0.66 21.06 9.02
N VAL A 416 -0.47 20.36 8.88
CA VAL A 416 -1.51 20.69 7.91
C VAL A 416 -1.86 22.16 8.03
N GLY A 417 -1.73 22.92 6.92
CA GLY A 417 -2.00 24.36 6.93
C GLY A 417 -0.79 25.26 7.20
N SER A 418 0.44 24.73 7.26
CA SER A 418 1.64 25.59 7.27
C SER A 418 1.66 26.52 6.05
N LYS A 419 1.57 27.84 6.31
CA LYS A 419 1.57 28.88 5.29
C LYS A 419 2.98 29.28 4.82
N LYS A 420 4.03 28.52 5.18
CA LYS A 420 5.38 28.81 4.66
C LYS A 420 5.40 28.62 3.15
N GLU A 421 5.77 29.65 2.44
CA GLU A 421 5.81 29.67 0.97
C GLU A 421 6.85 28.68 0.44
N ASP A 422 8.07 28.67 0.99
CA ASP A 422 9.13 27.69 0.69
C ASP A 422 8.95 26.40 1.55
N PRO A 423 8.90 25.22 0.94
CA PRO A 423 8.85 23.94 1.66
C PRO A 423 10.18 23.57 2.35
N ARG A 424 11.22 24.41 2.24
CA ARG A 424 12.55 24.24 2.83
C ARG A 424 12.80 25.29 3.92
N ASP A 425 13.24 24.83 5.09
CA ASP A 425 13.61 25.69 6.22
C ASP A 425 15.11 25.55 6.48
N TRP A 426 15.88 26.56 6.04
CA TRP A 426 17.34 26.53 6.07
C TRP A 426 17.88 27.04 7.40
N ASN A 427 18.68 26.21 8.09
CA ASN A 427 19.43 26.59 9.28
C ASN A 427 20.92 26.78 8.95
N ALA A 428 21.31 28.00 8.62
CA ALA A 428 22.68 28.32 8.26
C ALA A 428 23.70 28.16 9.40
N LYS A 429 23.28 28.22 10.67
CA LYS A 429 24.17 28.00 11.82
C LYS A 429 24.64 26.55 11.87
N GLU A 430 23.75 25.64 11.62
CA GLU A 430 24.00 24.21 11.66
C GLU A 430 24.40 23.61 10.31
N GLY A 431 24.24 24.35 9.20
CA GLY A 431 24.42 23.86 7.85
C GLY A 431 23.40 22.75 7.54
N ALA A 432 22.14 22.94 7.93
CA ALA A 432 21.08 21.99 7.80
C ALA A 432 19.86 22.59 7.09
N VAL A 433 19.05 21.75 6.49
CA VAL A 433 17.75 22.11 5.89
C VAL A 433 16.68 21.12 6.30
N ASN A 434 15.58 21.63 6.86
CA ASN A 434 14.37 20.86 7.08
C ASN A 434 13.49 20.96 5.83
N MET A 435 13.10 19.84 5.28
CA MET A 435 12.37 19.75 4.02
C MET A 435 11.00 19.09 4.26
N ASP A 436 9.92 19.74 3.81
CA ASP A 436 8.63 19.07 3.69
C ASP A 436 8.72 18.01 2.59
N ARG A 437 8.73 16.71 2.99
CA ARG A 437 8.93 15.59 2.04
C ARG A 437 7.96 15.65 0.87
N THR A 438 6.68 15.85 1.16
CA THR A 438 5.63 15.81 0.13
C THR A 438 5.74 16.98 -0.85
N ARG A 439 5.83 18.21 -0.34
CA ARG A 439 5.89 19.40 -1.19
C ARG A 439 7.18 19.46 -2.01
N THR A 440 8.32 19.09 -1.43
CA THR A 440 9.60 19.10 -2.16
C THR A 440 9.67 18.01 -3.23
N LEU A 441 9.08 16.83 -2.98
CA LEU A 441 8.94 15.79 -4.02
C LEU A 441 7.95 16.22 -5.11
N ASP A 442 6.82 16.87 -4.77
CA ASP A 442 5.90 17.45 -5.76
C ASP A 442 6.65 18.42 -6.70
N GLU A 443 7.48 19.32 -6.15
CA GLU A 443 8.28 20.24 -6.95
C GLU A 443 9.30 19.53 -7.83
N THR A 444 9.98 18.52 -7.29
CA THR A 444 11.05 17.79 -8.00
C THR A 444 10.50 16.94 -9.14
N LEU A 445 9.44 16.16 -8.88
CA LEU A 445 8.80 15.36 -9.90
C LEU A 445 8.06 16.22 -10.93
N GLY A 446 7.52 17.37 -10.49
CA GLY A 446 6.91 18.38 -11.36
C GLY A 446 7.89 18.95 -12.39
N LYS A 447 9.19 19.07 -12.08
CA LYS A 447 10.22 19.50 -13.04
C LYS A 447 10.45 18.49 -14.17
N PHE A 448 10.30 17.19 -13.93
CA PHE A 448 10.33 16.21 -15.00
C PHE A 448 9.09 16.29 -15.89
N LEU A 449 7.91 16.51 -15.29
CA LEU A 449 6.70 16.72 -16.07
C LEU A 449 6.80 17.96 -16.95
N ALA A 450 7.29 19.08 -16.42
CA ALA A 450 7.53 20.30 -17.21
C ALA A 450 8.50 20.04 -18.37
N ALA A 451 9.64 19.41 -18.11
CA ALA A 451 10.61 19.06 -19.13
C ALA A 451 10.04 18.11 -20.22
N SER A 452 9.16 17.18 -19.85
CA SER A 452 8.50 16.29 -20.81
C SER A 452 7.55 17.02 -21.76
N GLN A 453 7.03 18.18 -21.33
CA GLN A 453 6.13 19.05 -22.11
C GLN A 453 6.88 20.14 -22.88
N GLY A 454 8.21 20.16 -22.81
CA GLY A 454 9.04 21.18 -23.46
C GLY A 454 9.23 22.46 -22.66
N GLU A 455 8.73 22.50 -21.44
CA GLU A 455 8.93 23.63 -20.51
C GLU A 455 10.25 23.46 -19.74
N PRO A 456 10.81 24.55 -19.16
CA PRO A 456 12.01 24.47 -18.34
C PRO A 456 11.88 23.49 -17.17
N GLY A 457 12.85 22.59 -17.03
CA GLY A 457 12.76 21.54 -16.01
C GLY A 457 14.00 20.68 -15.83
N SER A 458 13.79 19.46 -15.33
CA SER A 458 14.86 18.48 -15.14
C SER A 458 15.00 17.62 -16.40
N THR A 459 16.08 17.83 -17.17
CA THR A 459 16.33 17.08 -18.40
C THR A 459 17.26 15.89 -18.17
N LEU A 460 17.20 14.92 -19.06
CA LEU A 460 17.97 13.68 -19.00
C LEU A 460 18.89 13.54 -20.24
N PRO A 461 20.06 12.88 -20.13
CA PRO A 461 20.93 12.61 -21.26
C PRO A 461 20.28 11.62 -22.24
N ALA A 462 20.71 11.63 -23.50
CA ALA A 462 20.20 10.73 -24.53
C ALA A 462 20.25 9.23 -24.11
N SER A 463 21.27 8.84 -23.35
CA SER A 463 21.48 7.47 -22.87
C SER A 463 20.74 7.11 -21.58
N ALA A 464 19.91 8.00 -21.00
CA ALA A 464 19.30 7.83 -19.67
C ALA A 464 18.50 6.53 -19.52
N ARG A 465 17.85 6.06 -20.57
CA ARG A 465 17.06 4.80 -20.54
C ARG A 465 17.92 3.55 -20.20
N ALA A 466 19.24 3.60 -20.40
CA ALA A 466 20.14 2.53 -20.00
C ALA A 466 20.31 2.43 -18.47
N MET A 467 20.01 3.49 -17.74
CA MET A 467 20.06 3.54 -16.26
C MET A 467 18.75 2.96 -15.67
N ARG A 468 18.59 1.64 -15.72
CA ARG A 468 17.33 0.96 -15.33
C ARG A 468 16.93 1.23 -13.89
N ASP A 469 17.86 1.15 -12.95
CA ASP A 469 17.60 1.39 -11.53
C ASP A 469 17.21 2.85 -11.28
N TYR A 470 17.82 3.80 -11.98
CA TYR A 470 17.46 5.21 -11.89
C TYR A 470 16.00 5.46 -12.32
N TYR A 471 15.57 4.89 -13.46
CA TYR A 471 14.18 4.99 -13.92
C TYR A 471 13.20 4.30 -12.95
N ALA A 472 13.56 3.11 -12.45
CA ALA A 472 12.74 2.40 -11.47
C ALA A 472 12.54 3.22 -10.19
N HIS A 473 13.62 3.78 -9.64
CA HIS A 473 13.60 4.58 -8.42
C HIS A 473 12.84 5.90 -8.59
N LEU A 474 12.88 6.53 -9.77
CA LEU A 474 12.11 7.76 -10.03
C LEU A 474 10.60 7.50 -10.14
N LYS A 475 10.19 6.29 -10.54
CA LYS A 475 8.78 5.88 -10.65
C LYS A 475 8.21 5.33 -9.34
N ALA A 476 9.06 4.98 -8.38
CA ALA A 476 8.65 4.32 -7.15
C ALA A 476 7.87 5.22 -6.17
N PRO A 477 8.16 6.53 -6.01
CA PRO A 477 7.34 7.39 -5.16
C PRO A 477 5.92 7.51 -5.71
N GLU A 478 4.93 7.07 -4.93
CA GLU A 478 3.52 7.16 -5.29
C GLU A 478 2.82 8.16 -4.37
N ARG A 479 2.21 9.20 -4.96
CA ARG A 479 1.48 10.23 -4.22
C ARG A 479 0.10 9.73 -3.84
N VAL A 480 -0.21 9.75 -2.55
CA VAL A 480 -1.46 9.24 -1.97
C VAL A 480 -2.08 10.25 -1.03
N LEU A 481 -3.37 10.09 -0.71
CA LEU A 481 -4.03 10.79 0.38
C LEU A 481 -4.02 9.91 1.63
N ARG A 482 -3.19 10.27 2.61
CA ARG A 482 -3.08 9.56 3.89
C ARG A 482 -4.02 10.19 4.91
N ARG A 483 -4.75 9.36 5.67
CA ARG A 483 -5.59 9.81 6.77
C ARG A 483 -4.74 9.99 8.03
N THR A 484 -4.84 11.16 8.65
CA THR A 484 -4.22 11.48 9.94
C THR A 484 -5.09 10.96 11.10
N GLU A 485 -4.55 10.95 12.33
CA GLU A 485 -5.27 10.46 13.51
C GLU A 485 -6.58 11.22 13.79
N ASP A 486 -6.65 12.50 13.44
CA ASP A 486 -7.84 13.34 13.54
C ASP A 486 -8.84 13.15 12.40
N GLY A 487 -8.55 12.24 11.46
CA GLY A 487 -9.39 11.91 10.32
C GLY A 487 -9.20 12.81 9.10
N THR A 488 -8.34 13.83 9.16
CA THR A 488 -8.02 14.71 8.03
C THR A 488 -7.22 13.93 6.98
N GLN A 489 -7.51 14.14 5.69
CA GLN A 489 -6.72 13.57 4.62
C GLN A 489 -5.66 14.55 4.15
N VAL A 490 -4.41 14.10 4.12
CA VAL A 490 -3.26 14.89 3.70
C VAL A 490 -2.49 14.16 2.60
N PRO A 491 -1.98 14.89 1.59
CA PRO A 491 -1.13 14.29 0.58
C PRO A 491 0.18 13.78 1.23
N ALA A 492 0.62 12.61 0.81
CA ALA A 492 1.88 12.00 1.24
C ALA A 492 2.44 11.15 0.11
N TYR A 493 3.74 10.86 0.15
CA TYR A 493 4.36 9.86 -0.71
C TYR A 493 4.58 8.55 0.03
N ILE A 494 4.21 7.44 -0.60
CA ILE A 494 4.56 6.08 -0.18
C ILE A 494 5.55 5.49 -1.17
N GLU A 495 6.28 4.48 -0.70
CA GLU A 495 7.27 3.75 -1.49
C GLU A 495 6.62 2.48 -2.06
N SER A 496 6.49 2.40 -3.39
CA SER A 496 6.05 1.17 -4.07
C SER A 496 7.22 0.26 -4.48
N GLY A 497 8.45 0.68 -4.16
CA GLY A 497 9.73 0.03 -4.44
C GLY A 497 10.90 0.91 -4.01
N PRO A 498 12.17 0.53 -4.28
CA PRO A 498 13.32 1.39 -3.99
C PRO A 498 13.18 2.75 -4.70
N ASP A 499 13.33 3.86 -3.95
CA ASP A 499 13.11 5.23 -4.43
C ASP A 499 14.32 6.16 -4.20
N HIS A 500 15.48 5.61 -3.88
CA HIS A 500 16.69 6.33 -3.51
C HIS A 500 17.13 7.42 -4.50
N PHE A 501 17.05 7.17 -5.82
CA PHE A 501 17.37 8.21 -6.80
C PHE A 501 16.32 9.32 -6.86
N ALA A 502 15.07 9.07 -6.53
CA ALA A 502 14.07 10.13 -6.42
C ALA A 502 14.38 11.06 -5.24
N HIS A 503 14.86 10.52 -4.12
CA HIS A 503 15.35 11.31 -3.00
C HIS A 503 16.64 12.06 -3.32
N ALA A 504 17.60 11.42 -4.00
CA ALA A 504 18.81 12.09 -4.47
C ALA A 504 18.48 13.26 -5.42
N GLU A 505 17.49 13.11 -6.31
CA GLU A 505 16.97 14.21 -7.15
C GLU A 505 16.35 15.32 -6.32
N ASN A 506 15.57 14.97 -5.29
CA ASN A 506 14.94 15.94 -4.40
C ASN A 506 16.00 16.75 -3.63
N TYR A 507 17.03 16.11 -3.14
CA TYR A 507 18.18 16.79 -2.50
C TYR A 507 18.99 17.63 -3.49
N CYS A 508 19.15 17.18 -4.73
CA CYS A 508 19.79 17.95 -5.78
C CYS A 508 18.99 19.21 -6.15
N ALA A 509 17.67 19.10 -6.25
CA ALA A 509 16.79 20.23 -6.47
C ALA A 509 16.83 21.23 -5.29
N ALA A 510 16.92 20.75 -4.06
CA ALA A 510 17.13 21.60 -2.89
C ALA A 510 18.50 22.30 -2.94
N ALA A 511 19.56 21.62 -3.34
CA ALA A 511 20.88 22.22 -3.50
C ALA A 511 20.87 23.36 -4.54
N ALA A 512 20.13 23.18 -5.65
CA ALA A 512 19.97 24.20 -6.69
C ALA A 512 19.12 25.41 -6.23
N ALA A 513 18.27 25.21 -5.21
CA ALA A 513 17.42 26.26 -4.61
C ALA A 513 18.05 26.92 -3.36
N CYS A 514 19.24 26.48 -2.93
CA CYS A 514 19.89 26.98 -1.72
C CYS A 514 20.20 28.50 -1.81
N PRO A 515 19.66 29.33 -0.91
CA PRO A 515 19.83 30.79 -0.99
C PRO A 515 21.20 31.27 -0.52
N TYR A 516 22.02 30.43 0.08
CA TYR A 516 23.30 30.81 0.67
C TYR A 516 24.49 30.59 -0.26
N GLY A 517 25.43 31.54 -0.32
CA GLY A 517 26.69 31.43 -1.09
C GLY A 517 27.68 30.44 -0.45
N VAL A 518 28.65 29.91 -1.23
CA VAL A 518 29.79 29.16 -0.69
C VAL A 518 30.76 30.14 -0.01
N GLY A 519 31.27 29.78 1.18
CA GLY A 519 32.16 30.66 1.94
C GLY A 519 31.44 31.74 2.76
N TRP A 520 30.10 31.65 2.91
CA TRP A 520 29.30 32.58 3.73
C TRP A 520 29.90 32.74 5.14
N ALA A 521 30.37 33.95 5.46
CA ALA A 521 30.87 34.31 6.78
C ALA A 521 29.69 34.58 7.74
N ARG A 522 29.84 34.29 9.04
CA ARG A 522 28.85 34.69 10.05
C ARG A 522 28.69 36.21 9.96
N GLY A 523 27.56 36.70 9.46
CA GLY A 523 27.14 38.04 9.76
C GLY A 523 27.04 38.15 11.27
N ALA A 524 27.75 39.12 11.84
CA ALA A 524 27.59 39.56 13.22
C ALA A 524 26.15 40.08 13.36
N GLY A 525 25.41 39.55 14.31
CA GLY A 525 24.10 39.98 14.72
C GLY A 525 23.71 39.21 15.95
#